data_cbac5fec61b209606b17a8fa4143d6c1
#
_entry.id   cbac5fec61b209606b17a8fa4143d6c1
#
_cell.length_a   1.000
_cell.length_b   1.000
_cell.length_c   1.000
_cell.angle_alpha   90.00
_cell.angle_beta   90.00
_cell.angle_gamma   90.00
#
_symmetry.space_group_name_H-M   'P 1'
#
loop_
_entity.id
_entity.type
_entity.pdbx_description
1 polymer ?
#
loop_
_entity_poly.entity_id
_entity_poly.type
_entity_poly.pdbx_seq_one_letter_code
_entity_poly.pdbx_strand_id
1 'polypeptide(L)'
;MEKPNDIKRDSISVNYFLNTAAYSGLFSLLSVILTGQVSAASSLYVGLALGILSLFSRGSTVFIGSLIERFSTVSLTETGFGFMVFSLLLLQPAMGGFIGFLFADLALLGLGLSLVNFALRGHIIATVKDKKIQASLFALVTMAANLGSAIGPLGSNYIYKAFGQTLFIAIIVGLYAFSALLAPIALTHHVFIRNEKSGEENTSSIVKTITDSLKSPGTVLAILAVFVGSIMNGQLFAGMALEFHSLSDSPVIRGLFYSIDAISVFCKRCK
;
A
#
# COMPACT_ATOMS: atom_id res chain seq x y z
N MET A 1 25.17 26.22 3.97
CA MET A 1 24.54 24.97 4.52
C MET A 1 23.09 25.29 4.73
N GLU A 2 22.23 25.00 3.75
CA GLU A 2 20.78 25.09 3.94
C GLU A 2 20.36 24.02 4.96
N LYS A 3 19.68 24.45 6.03
CA LYS A 3 19.00 23.53 6.94
C LYS A 3 18.00 22.71 6.11
N PRO A 4 18.02 21.38 6.16
CA PRO A 4 17.00 20.58 5.51
C PRO A 4 15.64 21.04 6.07
N ASN A 5 14.74 21.48 5.17
CA ASN A 5 13.44 22.02 5.53
C ASN A 5 12.67 21.00 6.39
N ASP A 6 12.53 21.27 7.68
CA ASP A 6 11.82 20.42 8.65
C ASP A 6 10.37 20.14 8.20
N ILE A 7 9.76 21.07 7.46
CA ILE A 7 8.41 20.97 6.90
C ILE A 7 8.25 19.75 5.95
N LYS A 8 9.26 19.45 5.13
CA LYS A 8 9.18 18.31 4.19
C LYS A 8 9.27 16.96 4.89
N ARG A 9 10.02 16.89 5.99
CA ARG A 9 10.17 15.69 6.82
C ARG A 9 8.85 15.29 7.45
N ASP A 10 8.13 16.22 8.03
CA ASP A 10 6.86 16.00 8.68
C ASP A 10 5.78 15.64 7.66
N SER A 11 5.75 16.33 6.51
CA SER A 11 4.79 16.05 5.44
C SER A 11 4.91 14.64 4.86
N ILE A 12 6.15 14.13 4.68
CA ILE A 12 6.37 12.73 4.24
C ILE A 12 5.82 11.75 5.29
N SER A 13 6.09 12.00 6.56
CA SER A 13 5.64 11.13 7.65
C SER A 13 4.13 11.13 7.80
N VAL A 14 3.48 12.30 7.66
CA VAL A 14 2.01 12.43 7.66
C VAL A 14 1.41 11.67 6.47
N ASN A 15 2.00 11.80 5.28
CA ASN A 15 1.53 11.07 4.10
C ASN A 15 1.62 9.54 4.30
N TYR A 16 2.73 9.07 4.87
CA TYR A 16 2.87 7.64 5.22
C TYR A 16 1.85 7.18 6.25
N PHE A 17 1.61 7.97 7.28
CA PHE A 17 0.60 7.69 8.29
C PHE A 17 -0.78 7.55 7.68
N LEU A 18 -1.21 8.54 6.89
CA LEU A 18 -2.53 8.56 6.25
C LEU A 18 -2.71 7.39 5.28
N ASN A 19 -1.72 7.18 4.41
CA ASN A 19 -1.74 6.06 3.45
C ASN A 19 -1.85 4.71 4.17
N THR A 20 -1.05 4.50 5.23
CA THR A 20 -1.05 3.24 5.97
C THR A 20 -2.31 3.08 6.80
N ALA A 21 -2.84 4.14 7.41
CA ALA A 21 -4.09 4.09 8.15
C ALA A 21 -5.27 3.75 7.23
N ALA A 22 -5.36 4.37 6.07
CA ALA A 22 -6.37 4.08 5.07
C ALA A 22 -6.27 2.62 4.56
N TYR A 23 -5.05 2.18 4.21
CA TYR A 23 -4.83 0.81 3.72
C TYR A 23 -5.15 -0.25 4.78
N SER A 24 -4.60 -0.14 5.99
CA SER A 24 -4.82 -1.12 7.04
C SER A 24 -6.29 -1.16 7.49
N GLY A 25 -6.94 0.01 7.53
CA GLY A 25 -8.35 0.11 7.79
C GLY A 25 -9.21 -0.56 6.73
N LEU A 26 -8.93 -0.31 5.44
CA LEU A 26 -9.60 -0.97 4.32
C LEU A 26 -9.35 -2.48 4.36
N PHE A 27 -8.11 -2.90 4.53
CA PHE A 27 -7.71 -4.31 4.51
C PHE A 27 -8.38 -5.12 5.63
N SER A 28 -8.56 -4.53 6.80
CA SER A 28 -9.22 -5.18 7.94
C SER A 28 -10.71 -5.47 7.72
N LEU A 29 -11.37 -4.72 6.84
CA LEU A 29 -12.80 -4.87 6.54
C LEU A 29 -13.07 -5.47 5.16
N LEU A 30 -12.09 -5.50 4.28
CA LEU A 30 -12.30 -5.90 2.89
C LEU A 30 -12.84 -7.31 2.76
N SER A 31 -12.39 -8.27 3.59
CA SER A 31 -12.92 -9.62 3.62
C SER A 31 -14.40 -9.66 4.04
N VAL A 32 -14.78 -8.86 5.02
CA VAL A 32 -16.17 -8.75 5.50
C VAL A 32 -17.07 -8.15 4.42
N ILE A 33 -16.59 -7.09 3.78
CA ILE A 33 -17.30 -6.42 2.67
C ILE A 33 -17.49 -7.38 1.50
N LEU A 34 -16.44 -8.09 1.10
CA LEU A 34 -16.50 -9.05 -0.01
C LEU A 34 -17.45 -10.22 0.29
N THR A 35 -17.41 -10.76 1.51
CA THR A 35 -18.30 -11.86 1.90
C THR A 35 -19.76 -11.44 1.96
N GLY A 36 -20.06 -10.22 2.39
CA GLY A 36 -21.42 -9.70 2.49
C GLY A 36 -22.07 -9.42 1.14
N GLN A 37 -21.30 -9.20 0.09
CA GLN A 37 -21.81 -8.80 -1.23
C GLN A 37 -21.83 -9.95 -2.24
N VAL A 38 -20.93 -10.91 -2.11
CA VAL A 38 -20.81 -12.03 -3.06
C VAL A 38 -21.49 -13.27 -2.45
N SER A 39 -22.75 -13.44 -2.75
CA SER A 39 -23.63 -14.51 -2.18
C SER A 39 -23.16 -15.95 -2.40
N ALA A 40 -22.16 -16.17 -3.26
CA ALA A 40 -21.55 -17.48 -3.54
C ALA A 40 -20.05 -17.52 -3.22
N ALA A 41 -19.51 -16.47 -2.58
CA ALA A 41 -18.08 -16.43 -2.32
C ALA A 41 -17.73 -17.42 -1.20
N SER A 42 -17.19 -18.56 -1.61
CA SER A 42 -16.45 -19.40 -0.70
C SER A 42 -15.27 -18.56 -0.10
N SER A 43 -14.86 -18.88 1.11
CA SER A 43 -13.67 -18.28 1.76
C SER A 43 -12.43 -18.28 0.84
N LEU A 44 -12.37 -19.21 -0.11
CA LEU A 44 -11.33 -19.29 -1.13
C LEU A 44 -11.31 -18.05 -2.05
N TYR A 45 -12.46 -17.59 -2.55
CA TYR A 45 -12.51 -16.41 -3.43
C TYR A 45 -12.10 -15.13 -2.70
N VAL A 46 -12.54 -14.98 -1.45
CA VAL A 46 -12.13 -13.84 -0.61
C VAL A 46 -10.62 -13.88 -0.37
N GLY A 47 -10.09 -15.05 -0.03
CA GLY A 47 -8.65 -15.22 0.15
C GLY A 47 -7.84 -14.98 -1.13
N LEU A 48 -8.32 -15.42 -2.30
CA LEU A 48 -7.70 -15.12 -3.58
C LEU A 48 -7.73 -13.62 -3.90
N ALA A 49 -8.85 -12.95 -3.65
CA ALA A 49 -9.00 -11.50 -3.84
C ALA A 49 -7.99 -10.72 -3.00
N LEU A 50 -7.87 -11.04 -1.71
CA LEU A 50 -6.87 -10.44 -0.82
C LEU A 50 -5.44 -10.86 -1.18
N GLY A 51 -5.26 -12.08 -1.67
CA GLY A 51 -3.98 -12.57 -2.19
C GLY A 51 -3.52 -11.76 -3.41
N ILE A 52 -4.41 -11.47 -4.35
CA ILE A 52 -4.14 -10.62 -5.52
C ILE A 52 -3.75 -9.21 -5.08
N LEU A 53 -4.54 -8.59 -4.21
CA LEU A 53 -4.21 -7.28 -3.64
C LEU A 53 -2.82 -7.28 -3.00
N SER A 54 -2.51 -8.28 -2.18
CA SER A 54 -1.22 -8.41 -1.51
C SER A 54 -0.08 -8.66 -2.50
N LEU A 55 -0.31 -9.48 -3.52
CA LEU A 55 0.67 -9.76 -4.57
C LEU A 55 1.04 -8.50 -5.34
N PHE A 56 0.04 -7.74 -5.79
CA PHE A 56 0.29 -6.51 -6.55
C PHE A 56 0.83 -5.37 -5.70
N SER A 57 0.47 -5.30 -4.42
CA SER A 57 1.01 -4.28 -3.51
C SER A 57 2.48 -4.51 -3.13
N ARG A 58 2.97 -5.74 -3.16
CA ARG A 58 4.35 -6.10 -2.78
C ARG A 58 5.17 -6.58 -3.97
N GLY A 59 4.62 -7.45 -4.81
CA GLY A 59 5.34 -8.06 -5.93
C GLY A 59 5.66 -7.09 -7.06
N SER A 60 4.81 -6.10 -7.31
CA SER A 60 5.03 -5.11 -8.36
C SER A 60 6.22 -4.18 -8.09
N THR A 61 6.74 -4.13 -6.86
CA THR A 61 7.93 -3.33 -6.52
C THR A 61 9.15 -3.70 -7.38
N VAL A 62 9.25 -4.96 -7.81
CA VAL A 62 10.32 -5.43 -8.70
C VAL A 62 10.28 -4.71 -10.06
N PHE A 63 9.06 -4.43 -10.56
CA PHE A 63 8.87 -3.77 -11.86
C PHE A 63 8.88 -2.24 -11.75
N ILE A 64 8.45 -1.71 -10.62
CA ILE A 64 8.36 -0.26 -10.37
C ILE A 64 9.76 0.37 -10.28
N GLY A 65 10.79 -0.40 -9.89
CA GLY A 65 12.16 0.10 -9.78
C GLY A 65 12.64 0.80 -11.05
N SER A 66 12.32 0.25 -12.23
CA SER A 66 12.66 0.84 -13.52
C SER A 66 11.84 2.09 -13.89
N LEU A 67 10.68 2.30 -13.28
CA LEU A 67 9.82 3.47 -13.52
C LEU A 67 10.36 4.72 -12.82
N ILE A 68 10.98 4.58 -11.65
CA ILE A 68 11.56 5.72 -10.91
C ILE A 68 12.66 6.41 -11.70
N GLU A 69 13.40 5.69 -12.53
CA GLU A 69 14.44 6.27 -13.38
C GLU A 69 13.87 7.16 -14.50
N ARG A 70 12.57 7.02 -14.81
CA ARG A 70 11.93 7.71 -15.93
C ARG A 70 10.92 8.78 -15.51
N PHE A 71 10.29 8.58 -14.38
CA PHE A 71 9.21 9.46 -13.90
C PHE A 71 9.60 10.15 -12.59
N SER A 72 9.07 11.35 -12.38
CA SER A 72 9.27 12.06 -11.12
C SER A 72 8.59 11.32 -9.96
N THR A 73 9.17 11.39 -8.77
CA THR A 73 8.59 10.80 -7.56
C THR A 73 7.20 11.35 -7.26
N VAL A 74 6.95 12.62 -7.54
CA VAL A 74 5.64 13.26 -7.41
C VAL A 74 4.64 12.60 -8.35
N SER A 75 4.97 12.51 -9.66
CA SER A 75 4.08 11.92 -10.65
C SER A 75 3.74 10.46 -10.36
N LEU A 76 4.74 9.66 -9.92
CA LEU A 76 4.50 8.27 -9.52
C LEU A 76 3.58 8.16 -8.30
N THR A 77 3.75 9.05 -7.33
CA THR A 77 2.91 9.08 -6.13
C THR A 77 1.48 9.49 -6.46
N GLU A 78 1.29 10.52 -7.27
CA GLU A 78 -0.03 10.97 -7.72
C GLU A 78 -0.73 9.91 -8.57
N THR A 79 -0.02 9.27 -9.51
CA THR A 79 -0.55 8.16 -10.30
C THR A 79 -0.97 6.99 -9.39
N GLY A 80 -0.16 6.66 -8.39
CA GLY A 80 -0.49 5.63 -7.43
C GLY A 80 -1.76 5.93 -6.64
N PHE A 81 -1.89 7.15 -6.11
CA PHE A 81 -3.13 7.57 -5.43
C PHE A 81 -4.32 7.62 -6.40
N GLY A 82 -4.12 8.06 -7.64
CA GLY A 82 -5.14 8.02 -8.68
C GLY A 82 -5.67 6.59 -8.91
N PHE A 83 -4.80 5.59 -9.00
CA PHE A 83 -5.20 4.19 -9.13
C PHE A 83 -5.98 3.71 -7.90
N MET A 84 -5.57 4.09 -6.70
CA MET A 84 -6.24 3.69 -5.47
C MET A 84 -7.64 4.32 -5.36
N VAL A 85 -7.77 5.61 -5.66
CA VAL A 85 -9.07 6.31 -5.66
C VAL A 85 -9.99 5.72 -6.72
N PHE A 86 -9.49 5.52 -7.94
CA PHE A 86 -10.27 4.97 -9.05
C PHE A 86 -10.75 3.55 -8.74
N SER A 87 -9.88 2.67 -8.24
CA SER A 87 -10.23 1.33 -7.81
C SER A 87 -11.31 1.34 -6.72
N LEU A 88 -11.17 2.17 -5.69
CA LEU A 88 -12.18 2.25 -4.63
C LEU A 88 -13.55 2.74 -5.10
N LEU A 89 -13.58 3.62 -6.11
CA LEU A 89 -14.83 4.04 -6.74
C LEU A 89 -15.47 2.92 -7.57
N LEU A 90 -14.65 2.04 -8.16
CA LEU A 90 -15.09 0.88 -8.93
C LEU A 90 -15.37 -0.35 -8.05
N LEU A 91 -14.92 -0.37 -6.81
CA LEU A 91 -15.05 -1.55 -5.95
C LEU A 91 -16.50 -2.03 -5.79
N GLN A 92 -17.45 -1.11 -5.60
CA GLN A 92 -18.86 -1.47 -5.44
C GLN A 92 -19.49 -2.07 -6.71
N PRO A 93 -19.36 -1.47 -7.91
CA PRO A 93 -19.79 -2.13 -9.14
C PRO A 93 -18.98 -3.39 -9.46
N ALA A 94 -17.71 -3.46 -9.08
CA ALA A 94 -16.88 -4.66 -9.28
C ALA A 94 -17.39 -5.87 -8.47
N MET A 95 -17.86 -5.64 -7.26
CA MET A 95 -18.44 -6.70 -6.41
C MET A 95 -19.77 -7.26 -6.96
N GLY A 96 -20.57 -6.44 -7.64
CA GLY A 96 -21.81 -6.87 -8.29
C GLY A 96 -21.64 -7.45 -9.70
N GLY A 97 -20.42 -7.36 -10.26
CA GLY A 97 -20.09 -7.76 -11.61
C GLY A 97 -19.45 -9.15 -11.73
N PHE A 98 -18.75 -9.33 -12.86
CA PHE A 98 -17.97 -10.54 -13.11
C PHE A 98 -16.73 -10.59 -12.19
N ILE A 99 -16.46 -11.74 -11.59
CA ILE A 99 -15.39 -11.93 -10.58
C ILE A 99 -14.00 -11.54 -11.09
N GLY A 100 -13.74 -11.70 -12.38
CA GLY A 100 -12.48 -11.26 -13.01
C GLY A 100 -12.32 -9.74 -12.96
N PHE A 101 -13.40 -8.98 -13.00
CA PHE A 101 -13.37 -7.53 -12.87
C PHE A 101 -12.99 -7.11 -11.44
N LEU A 102 -13.51 -7.79 -10.42
CA LEU A 102 -13.11 -7.59 -9.03
C LEU A 102 -11.61 -7.85 -8.83
N PHE A 103 -11.09 -8.94 -9.40
CA PHE A 103 -9.66 -9.26 -9.29
C PHE A 103 -8.78 -8.22 -10.00
N ALA A 104 -9.20 -7.74 -11.17
CA ALA A 104 -8.51 -6.66 -11.88
C ALA A 104 -8.51 -5.34 -11.08
N ASP A 105 -9.64 -5.02 -10.46
CA ASP A 105 -9.81 -3.85 -9.62
C ASP A 105 -8.89 -3.90 -8.38
N LEU A 106 -8.85 -5.03 -7.68
CA LEU A 106 -7.96 -5.21 -6.53
C LEU A 106 -6.47 -5.26 -6.92
N ALA A 107 -6.16 -5.77 -8.12
CA ALA A 107 -4.81 -5.68 -8.66
C ALA A 107 -4.40 -4.21 -8.90
N LEU A 108 -5.32 -3.39 -9.45
CA LEU A 108 -5.09 -1.95 -9.65
C LEU A 108 -4.89 -1.23 -8.32
N LEU A 109 -5.69 -1.54 -7.30
CA LEU A 109 -5.51 -1.02 -5.94
C LEU A 109 -4.12 -1.36 -5.39
N GLY A 110 -3.71 -2.62 -5.54
CA GLY A 110 -2.38 -3.09 -5.12
C GLY A 110 -1.24 -2.40 -5.86
N LEU A 111 -1.37 -2.20 -7.17
CA LEU A 111 -0.40 -1.43 -7.97
C LEU A 111 -0.27 0.02 -7.49
N GLY A 112 -1.39 0.68 -7.21
CA GLY A 112 -1.40 2.03 -6.66
C GLY A 112 -0.64 2.11 -5.34
N LEU A 113 -0.92 1.20 -4.41
CA LEU A 113 -0.19 1.09 -3.12
C LEU A 113 1.31 0.89 -3.31
N SER A 114 1.69 0.02 -4.24
CA SER A 114 3.10 -0.25 -4.54
C SER A 114 3.80 0.98 -5.09
N LEU A 115 3.18 1.70 -6.04
CA LEU A 115 3.71 2.95 -6.61
C LEU A 115 3.95 4.00 -5.54
N VAL A 116 2.97 4.26 -4.68
CA VAL A 116 3.09 5.26 -3.60
C VAL A 116 4.20 4.88 -2.63
N ASN A 117 4.20 3.66 -2.11
CA ASN A 117 5.20 3.22 -1.15
C ASN A 117 6.62 3.25 -1.71
N PHE A 118 6.78 2.85 -2.98
CA PHE A 118 8.08 2.84 -3.63
C PHE A 118 8.57 4.25 -3.95
N ALA A 119 7.70 5.13 -4.46
CA ALA A 119 8.03 6.51 -4.77
C ALA A 119 8.44 7.30 -3.52
N LEU A 120 7.70 7.17 -2.42
CA LEU A 120 8.01 7.84 -1.16
C LEU A 120 9.35 7.37 -0.58
N ARG A 121 9.65 6.07 -0.59
CA ARG A 121 10.94 5.54 -0.13
C ARG A 121 12.07 5.95 -1.05
N GLY A 122 11.86 5.88 -2.36
CA GLY A 122 12.81 6.31 -3.36
C GLY A 122 13.17 7.79 -3.21
N HIS A 123 12.18 8.64 -2.91
CA HIS A 123 12.42 10.06 -2.65
C HIS A 123 13.37 10.29 -1.46
N ILE A 124 13.20 9.56 -0.35
CA ILE A 124 14.11 9.67 0.81
C ILE A 124 15.54 9.29 0.41
N ILE A 125 15.69 8.20 -0.35
CA ILE A 125 17.01 7.73 -0.81
C ILE A 125 17.68 8.75 -1.72
N ALA A 126 16.92 9.35 -2.64
CA ALA A 126 17.44 10.30 -3.61
C ALA A 126 17.82 11.66 -3.01
N THR A 127 17.01 12.12 -2.04
CA THR A 127 17.14 13.49 -1.52
C THR A 127 18.16 13.59 -0.39
N VAL A 128 18.30 12.53 0.42
CA VAL A 128 19.13 12.54 1.61
C VAL A 128 20.43 11.78 1.39
N LYS A 129 21.54 12.50 1.25
CA LYS A 129 22.88 11.91 1.05
C LYS A 129 23.51 11.37 2.35
N ASP A 130 23.22 11.99 3.49
CA ASP A 130 23.74 11.54 4.79
C ASP A 130 22.99 10.30 5.26
N LYS A 131 23.71 9.17 5.37
CA LYS A 131 23.16 7.88 5.78
C LYS A 131 22.54 7.89 7.19
N LYS A 132 23.04 8.73 8.12
CA LYS A 132 22.48 8.83 9.48
C LYS A 132 21.12 9.53 9.44
N ILE A 133 21.03 10.62 8.69
CA ILE A 133 19.76 11.34 8.48
C ILE A 133 18.76 10.45 7.73
N GLN A 134 19.22 9.75 6.70
CA GLN A 134 18.41 8.78 5.95
C GLN A 134 17.84 7.69 6.86
N ALA A 135 18.67 7.09 7.71
CA ALA A 135 18.23 6.08 8.68
C ALA A 135 17.20 6.63 9.68
N SER A 136 17.41 7.86 10.17
CA SER A 136 16.46 8.54 11.05
C SER A 136 15.12 8.82 10.36
N LEU A 137 15.12 9.23 9.09
CA LEU A 137 13.89 9.42 8.31
C LEU A 137 13.16 8.11 8.05
N PHE A 138 13.87 7.03 7.72
CA PHE A 138 13.25 5.71 7.59
C PHE A 138 12.65 5.22 8.92
N ALA A 139 13.30 5.47 10.05
CA ALA A 139 12.75 5.17 11.36
C ALA A 139 11.46 5.94 11.64
N LEU A 140 11.44 7.25 11.34
CA LEU A 140 10.26 8.10 11.51
C LEU A 140 9.09 7.66 10.62
N VAL A 141 9.35 7.39 9.35
CA VAL A 141 8.35 6.89 8.39
C VAL A 141 7.81 5.54 8.82
N THR A 142 8.68 4.63 9.29
CA THR A 142 8.25 3.33 9.82
C THR A 142 7.37 3.49 11.07
N MET A 143 7.71 4.44 11.95
CA MET A 143 6.92 4.76 13.13
C MET A 143 5.53 5.31 12.74
N ALA A 144 5.48 6.23 11.78
CA ALA A 144 4.25 6.76 11.23
C ALA A 144 3.38 5.65 10.59
N ALA A 145 3.99 4.75 9.82
CA ALA A 145 3.31 3.60 9.23
C ALA A 145 2.74 2.65 10.30
N ASN A 146 3.51 2.31 11.32
CA ASN A 146 3.03 1.46 12.43
C ASN A 146 1.87 2.11 13.20
N LEU A 147 1.95 3.42 13.45
CA LEU A 147 0.85 4.17 14.08
C LEU A 147 -0.40 4.15 13.19
N GLY A 148 -0.25 4.36 11.88
CA GLY A 148 -1.32 4.23 10.91
C GLY A 148 -1.95 2.84 10.91
N SER A 149 -1.12 1.78 10.93
CA SER A 149 -1.57 0.39 10.99
C SER A 149 -2.30 0.06 12.30
N ALA A 150 -1.97 0.72 13.40
CA ALA A 150 -2.67 0.54 14.67
C ALA A 150 -4.03 1.27 14.72
N ILE A 151 -4.07 2.52 14.23
CA ILE A 151 -5.27 3.37 14.32
C ILE A 151 -6.26 3.05 13.19
N GLY A 152 -5.77 2.71 12.00
CA GLY A 152 -6.60 2.45 10.82
C GLY A 152 -7.71 1.43 11.04
N PRO A 153 -7.41 0.20 11.47
CA PRO A 153 -8.42 -0.82 11.73
C PRO A 153 -9.44 -0.42 12.82
N LEU A 154 -8.98 0.24 13.89
CA LEU A 154 -9.87 0.72 14.96
C LEU A 154 -10.90 1.72 14.44
N GLY A 155 -10.41 2.78 13.78
CA GLY A 155 -11.26 3.81 13.19
C GLY A 155 -12.19 3.25 12.11
N SER A 156 -11.69 2.42 11.24
CA SER A 156 -12.44 1.83 10.12
C SER A 156 -13.57 0.92 10.59
N ASN A 157 -13.32 0.04 11.56
CA ASN A 157 -14.36 -0.81 12.13
C ASN A 157 -15.45 -0.01 12.82
N TYR A 158 -15.08 1.07 13.52
CA TYR A 158 -16.04 1.97 14.14
C TYR A 158 -16.90 2.70 13.09
N ILE A 159 -16.26 3.30 12.08
CA ILE A 159 -16.95 4.02 10.99
C ILE A 159 -17.88 3.08 10.23
N TYR A 160 -17.40 1.90 9.87
CA TYR A 160 -18.18 0.91 9.13
C TYR A 160 -19.44 0.49 9.91
N LYS A 161 -19.32 0.23 11.22
CA LYS A 161 -20.47 -0.13 12.07
C LYS A 161 -21.45 1.03 12.26
N ALA A 162 -20.95 2.24 12.44
CA ALA A 162 -21.80 3.41 12.75
C ALA A 162 -22.51 3.97 11.50
N PHE A 163 -21.86 3.94 10.34
CA PHE A 163 -22.29 4.66 9.14
C PHE A 163 -22.42 3.79 7.89
N GLY A 164 -22.05 2.52 7.97
CA GLY A 164 -22.15 1.57 6.88
C GLY A 164 -21.03 1.68 5.85
N GLN A 165 -21.12 0.80 4.84
CA GLN A 165 -20.08 0.58 3.83
C GLN A 165 -19.81 1.81 2.95
N THR A 166 -20.87 2.48 2.49
CA THR A 166 -20.74 3.59 1.52
C THR A 166 -19.95 4.76 2.12
N LEU A 167 -20.29 5.18 3.36
CA LEU A 167 -19.57 6.28 4.01
C LEU A 167 -18.15 5.86 4.37
N PHE A 168 -17.95 4.62 4.79
CA PHE A 168 -16.62 4.08 5.05
C PHE A 168 -15.72 4.19 3.80
N ILE A 169 -16.18 3.69 2.65
CA ILE A 169 -15.42 3.78 1.37
C ILE A 169 -15.18 5.25 1.01
N ALA A 170 -16.18 6.12 1.14
CA ALA A 170 -16.02 7.54 0.86
C ALA A 170 -14.94 8.21 1.73
N ILE A 171 -14.85 7.84 3.01
CA ILE A 171 -13.80 8.34 3.90
C ILE A 171 -12.42 7.84 3.46
N ILE A 172 -12.28 6.55 3.09
CA ILE A 172 -11.01 6.01 2.60
C ILE A 172 -10.58 6.70 1.30
N VAL A 173 -11.51 6.91 0.36
CA VAL A 173 -11.28 7.70 -0.87
C VAL A 173 -10.82 9.11 -0.52
N GLY A 174 -11.50 9.77 0.43
CA GLY A 174 -11.13 11.10 0.92
C GLY A 174 -9.72 11.16 1.50
N LEU A 175 -9.33 10.15 2.29
CA LEU A 175 -7.97 10.06 2.84
C LEU A 175 -6.91 9.91 1.74
N TYR A 176 -7.15 9.08 0.73
CA TYR A 176 -6.23 8.95 -0.40
C TYR A 176 -6.18 10.20 -1.28
N ALA A 177 -7.32 10.83 -1.56
CA ALA A 177 -7.38 12.09 -2.28
C ALA A 177 -6.63 13.21 -1.53
N PHE A 178 -6.80 13.29 -0.21
CA PHE A 178 -6.07 14.23 0.63
C PHE A 178 -4.56 13.93 0.65
N SER A 179 -4.17 12.66 0.71
CA SER A 179 -2.76 12.24 0.61
C SER A 179 -2.16 12.60 -0.75
N ALA A 180 -2.93 12.48 -1.83
CA ALA A 180 -2.51 12.92 -3.17
C ALA A 180 -2.24 14.43 -3.21
N LEU A 181 -3.13 15.24 -2.62
CA LEU A 181 -2.94 16.70 -2.54
C LEU A 181 -1.72 17.10 -1.67
N LEU A 182 -1.38 16.29 -0.67
CA LEU A 182 -0.18 16.52 0.14
C LEU A 182 1.12 16.08 -0.56
N ALA A 183 1.05 15.17 -1.55
CA ALA A 183 2.23 14.62 -2.21
C ALA A 183 3.14 15.70 -2.83
N PRO A 184 2.67 16.68 -3.63
CA PRO A 184 3.53 17.73 -4.19
C PRO A 184 4.13 18.67 -3.13
N ILE A 185 3.49 18.79 -1.97
CA ILE A 185 4.00 19.57 -0.83
C ILE A 185 5.13 18.80 -0.13
N ALA A 186 4.93 17.49 0.05
CA ALA A 186 5.87 16.60 0.73
C ALA A 186 7.10 16.28 -0.13
N LEU A 187 6.91 16.15 -1.43
CA LEU A 187 7.90 15.70 -2.39
C LEU A 187 8.38 16.88 -3.23
N THR A 188 9.67 17.08 -3.32
CA THR A 188 10.25 17.97 -4.34
C THR A 188 10.26 17.24 -5.67
N HIS A 189 10.10 17.99 -6.77
CA HIS A 189 10.23 17.47 -8.13
C HIS A 189 11.68 17.03 -8.41
N HIS A 190 12.12 15.93 -7.79
CA HIS A 190 13.35 15.26 -8.20
C HIS A 190 12.98 14.20 -9.23
N VAL A 191 13.31 14.49 -10.47
CA VAL A 191 13.59 13.44 -11.43
C VAL A 191 14.93 12.85 -10.99
N PHE A 192 15.03 11.54 -10.84
CA PHE A 192 16.34 10.90 -10.73
C PHE A 192 17.12 11.29 -11.97
N ILE A 193 18.06 12.23 -11.83
CA ILE A 193 18.89 12.67 -12.94
C ILE A 193 19.69 11.44 -13.33
N ARG A 194 19.23 10.78 -14.39
CA ARG A 194 20.07 9.86 -15.13
C ARG A 194 21.32 10.65 -15.49
N ASN A 195 22.49 10.21 -15.03
CA ASN A 195 23.74 10.70 -15.56
C ASN A 195 23.69 10.49 -17.08
N GLU A 196 23.60 11.58 -17.84
CA GLU A 196 23.47 11.61 -19.31
C GLU A 196 24.65 10.97 -20.06
N LYS A 197 25.50 10.20 -19.37
CA LYS A 197 26.66 9.52 -19.96
C LYS A 197 26.36 8.19 -20.63
N SER A 198 25.13 7.70 -20.61
CA SER A 198 24.73 6.54 -21.42
C SER A 198 23.66 6.99 -22.42
N GLY A 199 24.12 7.55 -23.53
CA GLY A 199 23.29 7.76 -24.70
C GLY A 199 22.59 6.46 -25.10
N GLU A 200 21.39 6.58 -25.65
CA GLU A 200 20.66 5.55 -26.37
C GLU A 200 20.41 4.23 -25.63
N GLU A 201 19.67 4.25 -24.54
CA GLU A 201 19.00 3.03 -24.08
C GLU A 201 17.49 3.10 -24.29
N ASN A 202 17.11 2.51 -25.41
CA ASN A 202 15.76 2.28 -25.91
C ASN A 202 14.83 1.59 -24.89
N THR A 203 13.54 1.73 -25.12
CA THR A 203 12.43 1.03 -24.43
C THR A 203 12.62 -0.51 -24.39
N SER A 204 13.43 -1.07 -25.28
CA SER A 204 13.92 -2.46 -25.27
C SER A 204 14.73 -2.83 -24.02
N SER A 205 15.29 -1.86 -23.30
CA SER A 205 16.09 -2.07 -22.11
C SER A 205 15.28 -2.55 -20.89
N ILE A 206 14.05 -2.07 -20.67
CA ILE A 206 13.25 -2.51 -19.51
C ILE A 206 12.86 -3.98 -19.64
N VAL A 207 12.30 -4.35 -20.80
CA VAL A 207 11.89 -5.73 -21.07
C VAL A 207 13.11 -6.64 -20.98
N LYS A 208 14.24 -6.20 -21.51
CA LYS A 208 15.52 -6.94 -21.44
C LYS A 208 15.99 -7.07 -19.99
N THR A 209 15.98 -5.98 -19.20
CA THR A 209 16.39 -6.01 -17.79
C THR A 209 15.49 -6.95 -16.97
N ILE A 210 14.17 -6.90 -17.18
CA ILE A 210 13.23 -7.81 -16.53
C ILE A 210 13.50 -9.25 -16.96
N THR A 211 13.67 -9.49 -18.26
CA THR A 211 13.94 -10.83 -18.79
C THR A 211 15.26 -11.41 -18.29
N ASP A 212 16.30 -10.59 -18.22
CA ASP A 212 17.61 -10.99 -17.71
C ASP A 212 17.59 -11.23 -16.20
N SER A 213 16.81 -10.43 -15.44
CA SER A 213 16.57 -10.65 -14.02
C SER A 213 15.81 -11.97 -13.77
N LEU A 214 14.83 -12.30 -14.61
CA LEU A 214 14.09 -13.57 -14.53
C LEU A 214 14.93 -14.80 -14.90
N LYS A 215 16.05 -14.63 -15.58
CA LYS A 215 17.01 -15.73 -15.83
C LYS A 215 17.80 -16.11 -14.57
N SER A 216 17.90 -15.23 -13.59
CA SER A 216 18.56 -15.53 -12.32
C SER A 216 17.68 -16.41 -11.44
N PRO A 217 18.12 -17.63 -11.07
CA PRO A 217 17.33 -18.51 -10.21
C PRO A 217 17.03 -17.88 -8.83
N GLY A 218 17.91 -17.04 -8.32
CA GLY A 218 17.70 -16.30 -7.08
C GLY A 218 16.54 -15.30 -7.18
N THR A 219 16.42 -14.60 -8.31
CA THR A 219 15.30 -13.65 -8.55
C THR A 219 13.98 -14.40 -8.70
N VAL A 220 13.97 -15.52 -9.43
CA VAL A 220 12.76 -16.36 -9.56
C VAL A 220 12.32 -16.89 -8.21
N LEU A 221 13.26 -17.39 -7.39
CA LEU A 221 12.96 -17.87 -6.04
C LEU A 221 12.41 -16.74 -5.14
N ALA A 222 12.98 -15.53 -5.23
CA ALA A 222 12.50 -14.38 -4.48
C ALA A 222 11.06 -14.00 -4.90
N ILE A 223 10.75 -13.98 -6.20
CA ILE A 223 9.40 -13.72 -6.71
C ILE A 223 8.42 -14.79 -6.22
N LEU A 224 8.79 -16.06 -6.28
CA LEU A 224 7.98 -17.17 -5.77
C LEU A 224 7.74 -17.03 -4.26
N ALA A 225 8.75 -16.68 -3.48
CA ALA A 225 8.61 -16.46 -2.05
C ALA A 225 7.66 -15.30 -1.74
N VAL A 226 7.75 -14.19 -2.47
CA VAL A 226 6.82 -13.06 -2.36
C VAL A 226 5.39 -13.50 -2.74
N PHE A 227 5.25 -14.29 -3.80
CA PHE A 227 3.95 -14.79 -4.26
C PHE A 227 3.29 -15.68 -3.21
N VAL A 228 3.99 -16.69 -2.72
CA VAL A 228 3.50 -17.60 -1.66
C VAL A 228 3.20 -16.82 -0.39
N GLY A 229 4.11 -15.96 0.06
CA GLY A 229 3.92 -15.11 1.23
C GLY A 229 2.71 -14.17 1.11
N SER A 230 2.45 -13.65 -0.08
CA SER A 230 1.28 -12.78 -0.34
C SER A 230 -0.03 -13.56 -0.26
N ILE A 231 -0.07 -14.77 -0.82
CA ILE A 231 -1.26 -15.64 -0.72
C ILE A 231 -1.50 -16.03 0.74
N MET A 232 -0.48 -16.48 1.45
CA MET A 232 -0.60 -16.85 2.87
C MET A 232 -1.06 -15.67 3.73
N ASN A 233 -0.53 -14.48 3.48
CA ASN A 233 -0.95 -13.26 4.16
C ASN A 233 -2.43 -12.93 3.86
N GLY A 234 -2.84 -13.03 2.59
CA GLY A 234 -4.23 -12.83 2.19
C GLY A 234 -5.18 -13.82 2.87
N GLN A 235 -4.85 -15.11 2.91
CA GLN A 235 -5.64 -16.15 3.57
C GLN A 235 -5.72 -15.94 5.08
N LEU A 236 -4.59 -15.60 5.72
CA LEU A 236 -4.55 -15.32 7.15
C LEU A 236 -5.49 -14.17 7.51
N PHE A 237 -5.39 -13.03 6.82
CA PHE A 237 -6.23 -11.88 7.09
C PHE A 237 -7.70 -12.12 6.72
N ALA A 238 -8.00 -12.86 5.64
CA ALA A 238 -9.36 -13.24 5.31
C ALA A 238 -9.99 -14.12 6.39
N GLY A 239 -9.30 -15.16 6.82
CA GLY A 239 -9.77 -16.07 7.87
C GLY A 239 -9.96 -15.36 9.20
N MET A 240 -8.97 -14.58 9.63
CA MET A 240 -9.05 -13.81 10.88
C MET A 240 -10.20 -12.81 10.86
N ALA A 241 -10.41 -12.08 9.76
CA ALA A 241 -11.49 -11.10 9.69
C ALA A 241 -12.87 -11.75 9.81
N LEU A 242 -13.08 -12.86 9.12
CA LEU A 242 -14.35 -13.60 9.17
C LEU A 242 -14.59 -14.21 10.56
N GLU A 243 -13.56 -14.81 11.15
CA GLU A 243 -13.64 -15.38 12.49
C GLU A 243 -13.95 -14.31 13.54
N PHE A 244 -13.22 -13.20 13.54
CA PHE A 244 -13.48 -12.11 14.49
C PHE A 244 -14.83 -11.44 14.27
N HIS A 245 -15.34 -11.43 13.03
CA HIS A 245 -16.68 -10.93 12.77
C HIS A 245 -17.75 -11.84 13.36
N SER A 246 -17.50 -13.16 13.41
CA SER A 246 -18.40 -14.12 14.03
C SER A 246 -18.33 -14.12 15.57
N LEU A 247 -17.15 -13.85 16.14
CA LEU A 247 -16.91 -13.91 17.59
C LEU A 247 -17.33 -12.67 18.35
N SER A 248 -17.37 -11.51 17.74
CA SER A 248 -17.66 -10.24 18.43
C SER A 248 -18.35 -9.22 17.56
N ASP A 249 -19.45 -8.67 18.06
CA ASP A 249 -20.14 -7.52 17.47
C ASP A 249 -19.47 -6.18 17.79
N SER A 250 -18.49 -6.17 18.69
CA SER A 250 -17.79 -4.94 19.07
C SER A 250 -16.77 -4.51 18.01
N PRO A 251 -16.93 -3.34 17.37
CA PRO A 251 -15.97 -2.83 16.39
C PRO A 251 -14.60 -2.56 16.99
N VAL A 252 -14.58 -2.21 18.30
CA VAL A 252 -13.31 -1.95 19.03
C VAL A 252 -12.51 -3.23 19.18
N ILE A 253 -13.15 -4.33 19.58
CA ILE A 253 -12.47 -5.63 19.74
C ILE A 253 -11.91 -6.09 18.39
N ARG A 254 -12.71 -6.03 17.31
CA ARG A 254 -12.27 -6.39 15.96
C ARG A 254 -11.10 -5.54 15.50
N GLY A 255 -11.18 -4.22 15.67
CA GLY A 255 -10.10 -3.31 15.32
C GLY A 255 -8.82 -3.56 16.13
N LEU A 256 -8.94 -3.86 17.43
CA LEU A 256 -7.80 -4.16 18.31
C LEU A 256 -7.01 -5.39 17.82
N PHE A 257 -7.67 -6.44 17.37
CA PHE A 257 -6.96 -7.63 16.87
C PHE A 257 -6.00 -7.31 15.73
N TYR A 258 -6.41 -6.47 14.79
CA TYR A 258 -5.52 -6.04 13.70
C TYR A 258 -4.45 -5.05 14.17
N SER A 259 -4.70 -4.33 15.25
CA SER A 259 -3.79 -3.33 15.79
C SER A 259 -2.72 -3.92 16.72
N ILE A 260 -2.96 -5.11 17.29
CA ILE A 260 -2.05 -5.75 18.27
C ILE A 260 -0.65 -5.95 17.70
N ASP A 261 -0.53 -6.41 16.45
CA ASP A 261 0.78 -6.62 15.82
C ASP A 261 1.55 -5.31 15.71
N ALA A 262 0.91 -4.24 15.22
CA ALA A 262 1.51 -2.91 15.11
C ALA A 262 1.89 -2.34 16.49
N ILE A 263 1.05 -2.54 17.51
CA ILE A 263 1.31 -2.10 18.88
C ILE A 263 2.47 -2.88 19.48
N SER A 264 2.54 -4.19 19.27
CA SER A 264 3.61 -5.05 19.80
C SER A 264 4.98 -4.67 19.24
N VAL A 265 5.06 -4.33 17.96
CA VAL A 265 6.29 -3.83 17.31
C VAL A 265 6.70 -2.48 17.90
N PHE A 266 5.73 -1.60 18.17
CA PHE A 266 6.00 -0.30 18.80
C PHE A 266 6.57 -0.46 20.22
N CYS A 267 5.96 -1.30 21.05
CA CYS A 267 6.42 -1.54 22.43
C CYS A 267 7.82 -2.18 22.51
N LYS A 268 8.18 -3.05 21.57
CA LYS A 268 9.52 -3.65 21.51
C LYS A 268 10.64 -2.65 21.19
N ARG A 269 10.33 -1.56 20.46
CA ARG A 269 11.31 -0.52 20.08
C ARG A 269 11.49 0.58 21.12
N CYS A 270 10.61 0.66 22.11
CA CYS A 270 10.71 1.61 23.22
C CYS A 270 11.59 1.12 24.38
N LYS A 271 12.11 -0.11 24.29
CA LYS A 271 13.15 -0.65 25.18
C LYS A 271 14.51 -0.58 24.49
#